data_2b950105551fe86659ef2eb5596e71df
#
_entry.id   2b950105551fe86659ef2eb5596e71df
#
_cell.length_a   1.000
_cell.length_b   1.000
_cell.length_c   1.000
_cell.angle_alpha   90.00
_cell.angle_beta   90.00
_cell.angle_gamma   90.00
#
_symmetry.space_group_name_H-M   'P 1'
#
loop_
_entity.id
_entity.type
_entity.pdbx_description
1 polymer ?
#
loop_
_entity_poly.entity_id
_entity_poly.type
_entity_poly.pdbx_seq_one_letter_code
_entity_poly.pdbx_strand_id
1 'polypeptide(L)'
;MRVTRSLLPDMVRRNAGHIVNVSSINAVRIVPDMAAYSASKAGVHMFTETLRGELAETAIRVTEMQPGLTRTNIILTRYRGDREKEKDYFDQFKMALDPADIARSIVFALDQPPHVQIAEMMILPVNRY
;
A
#
# COMPACT_ATOMS: atom_id res chain seq x y z
N MET A 1 -8.94 7.88 0.91
CA MET A 1 -10.41 7.98 1.08
C MET A 1 -11.02 9.17 0.33
N ARG A 2 -10.56 10.43 0.48
CA ARG A 2 -11.17 11.58 -0.25
C ARG A 2 -11.12 11.42 -1.78
N VAL A 3 -9.95 11.06 -2.32
CA VAL A 3 -9.77 10.82 -3.77
C VAL A 3 -10.69 9.69 -4.26
N THR A 4 -10.75 8.58 -3.54
CA THR A 4 -11.65 7.46 -3.87
C THR A 4 -13.11 7.94 -3.92
N ARG A 5 -13.55 8.66 -2.89
CA ARG A 5 -14.92 9.22 -2.84
C ARG A 5 -15.23 10.13 -4.04
N SER A 6 -14.25 10.89 -4.51
CA SER A 6 -14.40 11.83 -5.63
C SER A 6 -14.54 11.12 -6.98
N LEU A 7 -13.82 10.00 -7.17
CA LEU A 7 -13.74 9.28 -8.44
C LEU A 7 -14.72 8.11 -8.56
N LEU A 8 -15.11 7.53 -7.43
CA LEU A 8 -15.92 6.32 -7.37
C LEU A 8 -17.28 6.45 -8.10
N PRO A 9 -18.05 7.56 -7.98
CA PRO A 9 -19.33 7.69 -8.67
C PRO A 9 -19.21 7.53 -10.20
N ASP A 10 -18.14 8.05 -10.79
CA ASP A 10 -17.89 7.91 -12.22
C ASP A 10 -17.48 6.50 -12.62
N MET A 11 -16.71 5.82 -11.77
CA MET A 11 -16.33 4.43 -11.97
C MET A 11 -17.57 3.51 -11.91
N VAL A 12 -18.44 3.71 -10.92
CA VAL A 12 -19.69 2.96 -10.76
C VAL A 12 -20.60 3.17 -11.97
N ARG A 13 -20.78 4.42 -12.42
CA ARG A 13 -21.62 4.74 -13.58
C ARG A 13 -21.13 4.07 -14.86
N ARG A 14 -19.83 3.95 -15.05
CA ARG A 14 -19.20 3.28 -16.20
C ARG A 14 -19.08 1.77 -16.00
N ASN A 15 -19.31 1.28 -14.79
CA ASN A 15 -19.03 -0.09 -14.35
C ASN A 15 -17.61 -0.55 -14.75
N ALA A 16 -16.63 0.31 -14.56
CA ALA A 16 -15.25 0.03 -14.94
C ALA A 16 -14.24 0.88 -14.12
N GLY A 17 -13.14 0.26 -13.78
CA GLY A 17 -12.02 0.93 -13.10
C GLY A 17 -11.19 -0.03 -12.26
N HIS A 18 -10.05 0.48 -11.79
CA HIS A 18 -9.22 -0.24 -10.85
C HIS A 18 -8.67 0.73 -9.80
N ILE A 19 -8.93 0.47 -8.54
CA ILE A 19 -8.44 1.25 -7.41
C ILE A 19 -7.29 0.47 -6.78
N VAL A 20 -6.12 1.11 -6.68
CA VAL A 20 -4.98 0.54 -5.95
C VAL A 20 -4.69 1.42 -4.74
N ASN A 21 -4.90 0.89 -3.55
CA ASN A 21 -4.58 1.56 -2.31
C ASN A 21 -3.24 1.06 -1.76
N VAL A 22 -2.35 1.98 -1.42
CA VAL A 22 -1.04 1.64 -0.85
C VAL A 22 -1.10 1.79 0.67
N SER A 23 -1.14 0.66 1.38
CA SER A 23 -1.09 0.62 2.84
C SER A 23 0.35 0.37 3.34
N SER A 24 0.59 -0.69 4.05
CA SER A 24 1.88 -1.14 4.58
C SER A 24 1.72 -2.53 5.20
N ILE A 25 2.81 -3.28 5.33
CA ILE A 25 2.83 -4.47 6.20
C ILE A 25 2.42 -4.17 7.64
N ASN A 26 2.61 -2.92 8.09
CA ASN A 26 2.21 -2.47 9.42
C ASN A 26 0.67 -2.40 9.59
N ALA A 27 -0.09 -2.53 8.53
CA ALA A 27 -1.54 -2.65 8.61
C ALA A 27 -1.97 -3.99 9.25
N VAL A 28 -1.16 -5.04 9.06
CA VAL A 28 -1.50 -6.43 9.42
C VAL A 28 -0.42 -7.09 10.31
N ARG A 29 0.66 -6.39 10.63
CA ARG A 29 1.75 -6.89 11.47
C ARG A 29 2.06 -5.93 12.62
N ILE A 30 2.43 -6.51 13.76
CA ILE A 30 2.85 -5.72 14.93
C ILE A 30 4.29 -5.26 14.72
N VAL A 31 4.48 -3.93 14.77
CA VAL A 31 5.81 -3.31 14.73
C VAL A 31 5.90 -2.36 15.92
N PRO A 32 6.78 -2.64 16.91
CA PRO A 32 7.00 -1.74 18.05
C PRO A 32 7.30 -0.31 17.63
N ASP A 33 6.96 0.65 18.46
CA ASP A 33 7.19 2.10 18.25
C ASP A 33 6.48 2.73 17.05
N MET A 34 5.53 1.98 16.43
CA MET A 34 4.82 2.41 15.22
C MET A 34 3.29 2.48 15.40
N ALA A 35 2.78 2.54 16.63
CA ALA A 35 1.34 2.39 16.92
C ALA A 35 0.44 3.32 16.10
N ALA A 36 0.72 4.63 16.09
CA ALA A 36 -0.08 5.60 15.33
C ALA A 36 -0.03 5.36 13.82
N TYR A 37 1.16 5.04 13.30
CA TYR A 37 1.33 4.70 11.87
C TYR A 37 0.58 3.40 11.53
N SER A 38 0.75 2.35 12.32
CA SER A 38 0.07 1.07 12.13
C SER A 38 -1.45 1.24 12.16
N ALA A 39 -1.98 1.99 13.12
CA ALA A 39 -3.41 2.30 13.19
C ALA A 39 -3.90 3.02 11.92
N SER A 40 -3.13 4.00 11.40
CA SER A 40 -3.47 4.70 10.17
C SER A 40 -3.50 3.75 8.95
N LYS A 41 -2.54 2.81 8.87
CA LYS A 41 -2.43 1.85 7.77
C LYS A 41 -3.45 0.71 7.89
N ALA A 42 -3.77 0.27 9.11
CA ALA A 42 -4.90 -0.64 9.38
C ALA A 42 -6.24 -0.02 8.94
N GLY A 43 -6.41 1.29 9.13
CA GLY A 43 -7.57 2.01 8.61
C GLY A 43 -7.65 2.00 7.07
N VAL A 44 -6.52 2.11 6.36
CA VAL A 44 -6.48 1.97 4.90
C VAL A 44 -6.79 0.54 4.47
N HIS A 45 -6.24 -0.45 5.18
CA HIS A 45 -6.52 -1.87 4.94
C HIS A 45 -8.01 -2.16 5.04
N MET A 46 -8.64 -1.88 6.19
CA MET A 46 -10.06 -2.16 6.41
C MET A 46 -10.95 -1.35 5.45
N PHE A 47 -10.60 -0.10 5.14
CA PHE A 47 -11.29 0.68 4.12
C PHE A 47 -11.26 -0.01 2.75
N THR A 48 -10.10 -0.58 2.36
CA THR A 48 -9.93 -1.25 1.07
C THR A 48 -10.72 -2.56 1.01
N GLU A 49 -10.71 -3.34 2.09
CA GLU A 49 -11.50 -4.57 2.22
C GLU A 49 -13.00 -4.29 2.12
N THR A 50 -13.48 -3.31 2.90
CA THR A 50 -14.90 -2.93 2.89
C THR A 50 -15.32 -2.44 1.50
N LEU A 51 -14.52 -1.58 0.88
CA LEU A 51 -14.79 -1.06 -0.46
C LEU A 51 -14.84 -2.18 -1.51
N ARG A 52 -13.97 -3.18 -1.41
CA ARG A 52 -13.99 -4.35 -2.29
C ARG A 52 -15.30 -5.13 -2.14
N GLY A 53 -15.78 -5.31 -0.91
CA GLY A 53 -17.06 -5.95 -0.63
C GLY A 53 -18.26 -5.15 -1.19
N GLU A 54 -18.25 -3.83 -1.00
CA GLU A 54 -19.32 -2.95 -1.51
C GLU A 54 -19.39 -2.93 -3.05
N LEU A 55 -18.27 -3.20 -3.74
CA LEU A 55 -18.17 -3.19 -5.20
C LEU A 55 -18.24 -4.60 -5.83
N ALA A 56 -18.55 -5.64 -5.05
CA ALA A 56 -18.51 -7.03 -5.50
C ALA A 56 -19.41 -7.33 -6.72
N GLU A 57 -20.52 -6.60 -6.88
CA GLU A 57 -21.45 -6.75 -8.01
C GLU A 57 -21.10 -5.85 -9.21
N THR A 58 -19.89 -5.30 -9.24
CA THR A 58 -19.40 -4.42 -10.31
C THR A 58 -18.17 -4.99 -11.00
N ALA A 59 -17.81 -4.43 -12.16
CA ALA A 59 -16.54 -4.73 -12.81
C ALA A 59 -15.36 -3.85 -12.31
N ILE A 60 -15.53 -3.17 -11.17
CA ILE A 60 -14.46 -2.34 -10.57
C ILE A 60 -13.58 -3.21 -9.71
N ARG A 61 -12.28 -3.20 -9.99
CA ARG A 61 -11.29 -3.94 -9.21
C ARG A 61 -10.71 -3.07 -8.08
N VAL A 62 -10.41 -3.71 -6.95
CA VAL A 62 -9.82 -3.03 -5.79
C VAL A 62 -8.65 -3.86 -5.28
N THR A 63 -7.45 -3.31 -5.36
CA THR A 63 -6.20 -3.94 -4.92
C THR A 63 -5.60 -3.19 -3.74
N GLU A 64 -5.13 -3.91 -2.75
CA GLU A 64 -4.27 -3.36 -1.71
C GLU A 64 -2.82 -3.74 -1.95
N MET A 65 -1.94 -2.75 -1.88
CA MET A 65 -0.49 -2.94 -1.91
C MET A 65 0.07 -2.73 -0.51
N GLN A 66 0.74 -3.74 0.05
CA GLN A 66 1.30 -3.74 1.40
C GLN A 66 2.84 -3.77 1.35
N PRO A 67 3.51 -2.63 1.10
CA PRO A 67 4.96 -2.57 1.06
C PRO A 67 5.58 -2.84 2.43
N GLY A 68 6.69 -3.56 2.43
CA GLY A 68 7.65 -3.60 3.52
C GLY A 68 8.58 -2.39 3.52
N LEU A 69 9.76 -2.55 4.13
CA LEU A 69 10.75 -1.48 4.17
C LEU A 69 11.13 -1.04 2.75
N THR A 70 10.83 0.19 2.42
CA THR A 70 11.10 0.81 1.10
C THR A 70 11.84 2.12 1.30
N ARG A 71 12.89 2.37 0.51
CA ARG A 71 13.68 3.61 0.54
C ARG A 71 12.87 4.76 -0.03
N THR A 72 12.26 5.53 0.87
CA THR A 72 11.46 6.73 0.55
C THR A 72 11.75 7.81 1.59
N ASN A 73 11.28 9.01 1.34
CA ASN A 73 11.43 10.13 2.27
C ASN A 73 10.65 9.97 3.59
N ILE A 74 9.91 8.86 3.78
CA ILE A 74 9.09 8.67 4.99
C ILE A 74 9.93 8.64 6.26
N ILE A 75 11.12 8.03 6.20
CA ILE A 75 12.04 7.95 7.35
C ILE A 75 12.65 9.31 7.64
N LEU A 76 13.08 10.03 6.61
CA LEU A 76 13.57 11.40 6.76
C LEU A 76 12.49 12.32 7.37
N THR A 77 11.25 12.20 6.91
CA THR A 77 10.11 12.95 7.46
C THR A 77 9.83 12.57 8.91
N ARG A 78 9.90 11.28 9.27
CA ARG A 78 9.75 10.78 10.64
C ARG A 78 10.77 11.42 11.57
N TYR A 79 12.00 11.56 11.13
CA TYR A 79 13.09 12.18 11.89
C TYR A 79 13.23 13.69 11.65
N ARG A 80 12.17 14.35 11.11
CA ARG A 80 12.08 15.81 10.92
C ARG A 80 13.25 16.39 10.10
N GLY A 81 13.73 15.63 9.11
CA GLY A 81 14.83 16.06 8.22
C GLY A 81 16.23 15.68 8.70
N ASP A 82 16.35 14.94 9.80
CA ASP A 82 17.62 14.46 10.33
C ASP A 82 18.16 13.29 9.47
N ARG A 83 19.12 13.60 8.60
CA ARG A 83 19.72 12.64 7.65
C ARG A 83 20.63 11.62 8.31
N GLU A 84 21.23 11.95 9.46
CA GLU A 84 22.07 11.02 10.19
C GLU A 84 21.21 9.90 10.79
N LYS A 85 20.11 10.25 11.42
CA LYS A 85 19.12 9.27 11.93
C LYS A 85 18.46 8.47 10.80
N GLU A 86 18.20 9.08 9.65
CA GLU A 86 17.68 8.35 8.48
C GLU A 86 18.69 7.28 8.04
N LYS A 87 19.97 7.64 7.94
CA LYS A 87 21.04 6.72 7.57
C LYS A 87 21.15 5.59 8.60
N ASP A 88 21.25 5.92 9.89
CA ASP A 88 21.34 4.95 10.98
C ASP A 88 20.14 3.98 10.98
N TYR A 89 18.94 4.47 10.64
CA TYR A 89 17.77 3.63 10.52
C TYR A 89 17.93 2.61 9.39
N PHE A 90 18.37 3.02 8.20
CA PHE A 90 18.55 2.10 7.07
C PHE A 90 19.74 1.17 7.24
N ASP A 91 20.80 1.59 7.95
CA ASP A 91 21.99 0.77 8.22
C ASP A 91 21.68 -0.44 9.15
N GLN A 92 20.56 -0.40 9.88
CA GLN A 92 20.07 -1.53 10.68
C GLN A 92 19.54 -2.70 9.82
N PHE A 93 19.31 -2.46 8.54
CA PHE A 93 18.73 -3.44 7.64
C PHE A 93 19.67 -3.79 6.50
N LYS A 94 19.86 -5.08 6.24
CA LYS A 94 20.69 -5.56 5.14
C LYS A 94 20.18 -5.13 3.77
N MET A 95 18.85 -4.98 3.65
CA MET A 95 18.18 -4.69 2.39
C MET A 95 16.89 -3.91 2.61
N ALA A 96 16.60 -3.01 1.70
CA ALA A 96 15.31 -2.33 1.57
C ALA A 96 14.90 -2.35 0.10
N LEU A 97 13.59 -2.28 -0.15
CA LEU A 97 13.04 -2.15 -1.50
C LEU A 97 13.29 -0.73 -2.02
N ASP A 98 13.36 -0.60 -3.33
CA ASP A 98 13.24 0.68 -4.00
C ASP A 98 11.77 0.99 -4.35
N PRO A 99 11.38 2.26 -4.44
CA PRO A 99 10.03 2.63 -4.88
C PRO A 99 9.65 2.01 -6.23
N ALA A 100 10.62 1.80 -7.11
CA ALA A 100 10.42 1.14 -8.41
C ALA A 100 9.97 -0.32 -8.27
N ASP A 101 10.35 -1.03 -7.20
CA ASP A 101 9.88 -2.40 -6.95
C ASP A 101 8.38 -2.43 -6.69
N ILE A 102 7.91 -1.47 -5.90
CA ILE A 102 6.49 -1.32 -5.60
C ILE A 102 5.72 -0.88 -6.86
N ALA A 103 6.28 0.06 -7.63
CA ALA A 103 5.65 0.53 -8.86
C ALA A 103 5.48 -0.61 -9.88
N ARG A 104 6.48 -1.48 -10.06
CA ARG A 104 6.36 -2.67 -10.94
C ARG A 104 5.26 -3.60 -10.49
N SER A 105 5.13 -3.81 -9.18
CA SER A 105 4.08 -4.66 -8.63
C SER A 105 2.69 -4.06 -8.80
N ILE A 106 2.55 -2.75 -8.70
CA ILE A 106 1.30 -2.03 -9.01
C ILE A 106 0.94 -2.21 -10.48
N VAL A 107 1.89 -1.99 -11.40
CA VAL A 107 1.67 -2.19 -12.83
C VAL A 107 1.26 -3.63 -13.13
N PHE A 108 1.91 -4.62 -12.51
CA PHE A 108 1.53 -6.02 -12.64
C PHE A 108 0.08 -6.27 -12.22
N ALA A 109 -0.37 -5.69 -11.11
CA ALA A 109 -1.76 -5.84 -10.66
C ALA A 109 -2.76 -5.16 -11.60
N LEU A 110 -2.38 -4.01 -12.17
CA LEU A 110 -3.22 -3.28 -13.12
C LEU A 110 -3.36 -4.01 -14.46
N ASP A 111 -2.29 -4.68 -14.92
CA ASP A 111 -2.19 -5.34 -16.23
C ASP A 111 -2.86 -6.73 -16.27
N GLN A 112 -3.53 -7.13 -15.21
CA GLN A 112 -4.27 -8.41 -15.19
C GLN A 112 -5.55 -8.33 -16.05
N PRO A 113 -5.97 -9.47 -16.65
CA PRO A 113 -7.23 -9.55 -17.39
C PRO A 113 -8.42 -9.00 -16.57
N PRO A 114 -9.45 -8.45 -17.23
CA PRO A 114 -10.56 -7.78 -16.52
C PRO A 114 -11.28 -8.63 -15.47
N HIS A 115 -11.32 -9.95 -15.64
CA HIS A 115 -11.94 -10.88 -14.70
C HIS A 115 -11.03 -11.29 -13.54
N VAL A 116 -9.77 -10.83 -13.54
CA VAL A 116 -8.79 -11.13 -12.49
C VAL A 116 -8.63 -9.93 -11.58
N GLN A 117 -8.86 -10.13 -10.31
CA GLN A 117 -8.57 -9.15 -9.26
C GLN A 117 -7.51 -9.69 -8.32
N ILE A 118 -6.37 -9.01 -8.25
CA ILE A 118 -5.40 -9.24 -7.19
C ILE A 118 -5.87 -8.43 -5.98
N ALA A 119 -6.39 -9.12 -4.99
CA ALA A 119 -6.97 -8.47 -3.81
C ALA A 119 -5.90 -7.76 -2.97
N GLU A 120 -4.80 -8.46 -2.68
CA GLU A 120 -3.71 -7.97 -1.86
C GLU A 120 -2.35 -8.41 -2.40
N MET A 121 -1.34 -7.54 -2.25
CA MET A 121 0.06 -7.88 -2.52
C MET A 121 0.95 -7.38 -1.38
N MET A 122 1.53 -8.30 -0.64
CA MET A 122 2.57 -8.01 0.34
C MET A 122 3.93 -8.15 -0.31
N ILE A 123 4.73 -7.08 -0.31
CA ILE A 123 6.04 -7.03 -0.96
C ILE A 123 7.10 -6.71 0.06
N LEU A 124 8.03 -7.63 0.24
CA LEU A 124 9.04 -7.59 1.29
C LEU A 124 10.44 -7.65 0.69
N PRO A 125 11.43 -6.98 1.27
CA PRO A 125 12.82 -7.24 0.93
C PRO A 125 13.20 -8.67 1.38
N VAL A 126 14.03 -9.33 0.57
CA VAL A 126 14.60 -10.64 0.93
C VAL A 126 15.46 -10.50 2.20
N ASN A 127 15.55 -11.56 3.00
CA ASN A 127 16.39 -11.64 4.21
C ASN A 127 16.00 -10.70 5.37
N ARG A 128 14.75 -10.25 5.43
CA ARG A 128 14.28 -9.47 6.58
C ARG A 128 13.51 -10.29 7.62
N TYR A 129 13.04 -11.48 7.25
CA TYR A 129 12.25 -12.37 8.10
C TYR A 129 12.84 -13.77 8.08
#